data_2d75386ac4e21de85979f45cb301346e
#
_entry.id   2d75386ac4e21de85979f45cb301346e
#
_cell.length_a   1.000
_cell.length_b   1.000
_cell.length_c   1.000
_cell.angle_alpha   90.00
_cell.angle_beta   90.00
_cell.angle_gamma   90.00
#
_symmetry.space_group_name_H-M   'P 1'
#
loop_
_entity.id
_entity.type
_entity.pdbx_description
1 polymer ?
#
loop_
_entity_poly.entity_id
_entity_poly.type
_entity_poly.pdbx_seq_one_letter_code
_entity_poly.pdbx_strand_id
1 'polypeptide(L)'
;MEGYLKDGLLTSSFCSPVRAFFNDADLIMKGKRSMAIFEGAGVAMITPMKANGEINYDKMAEFIDYQVDNGTDAIIVCGTTGEASTLSEKEHLDAIEFTVSHVNKRIPVIAGTGSNDTEYAVQLSQYAESVGVDGLLVITPYYNKTTQNGLIEHYKSISNSVSIPIILYNVPSRTGMNISPETCLELSKIKNIVGIKEASGNISQITKIASLCGDNLPIYSGNDDQILPILSLCGQGVISVLSNINPSL
;
A
#
# COMPACT_ATOMS: atom_id res chain seq x y z
N MET A 1 -7.72 -8.37 39.69
CA MET A 1 -6.81 -8.88 38.63
C MET A 1 -6.94 -7.97 37.42
N GLU A 2 -6.60 -6.72 37.62
CA GLU A 2 -6.52 -5.70 36.56
C GLU A 2 -5.07 -5.25 36.47
N GLY A 3 -4.49 -5.29 35.29
CA GLY A 3 -3.16 -4.74 35.05
C GLY A 3 -2.20 -5.72 34.40
N TYR A 4 -2.36 -5.98 33.09
CA TYR A 4 -1.29 -6.50 32.19
C TYR A 4 -1.77 -6.46 30.74
N LEU A 5 -2.01 -5.28 30.19
CA LEU A 5 -2.14 -5.05 28.74
C LEU A 5 -1.95 -3.54 28.44
N LYS A 6 -0.77 -3.02 28.74
CA LYS A 6 -0.29 -1.74 28.19
C LYS A 6 1.22 -1.80 28.23
N ASP A 7 1.80 -2.31 27.16
CA ASP A 7 3.14 -1.92 26.72
C ASP A 7 3.38 -2.60 25.37
N GLY A 8 3.64 -1.80 24.34
CA GLY A 8 3.84 -2.19 22.94
C GLY A 8 5.13 -2.96 22.69
N LEU A 9 5.32 -4.11 23.35
CA LEU A 9 6.56 -4.90 23.36
C LEU A 9 6.45 -6.27 22.67
N LEU A 10 5.31 -6.60 22.03
CA LEU A 10 5.13 -7.94 21.45
C LEU A 10 5.45 -8.07 19.95
N THR A 11 5.60 -6.96 19.22
CA THR A 11 5.82 -7.03 17.76
C THR A 11 7.27 -7.24 17.36
N SER A 12 8.25 -6.81 18.15
CA SER A 12 9.67 -6.96 17.81
C SER A 12 10.28 -8.32 18.18
N SER A 13 9.69 -9.02 19.14
CA SER A 13 10.28 -10.26 19.70
C SER A 13 9.94 -11.53 18.91
N PHE A 14 8.82 -11.56 18.18
CA PHE A 14 8.38 -12.74 17.44
C PHE A 14 9.07 -12.90 16.07
N CYS A 15 9.55 -11.83 15.45
CA CYS A 15 10.27 -11.89 14.18
C CYS A 15 11.72 -12.38 14.29
N SER A 16 12.34 -12.25 15.46
CA SER A 16 13.74 -12.66 15.67
C SER A 16 14.03 -14.14 15.40
N PRO A 17 13.18 -15.12 15.83
CA PRO A 17 13.46 -16.54 15.60
C PRO A 17 13.34 -16.96 14.13
N VAL A 18 12.42 -16.35 13.37
CA VAL A 18 12.22 -16.69 11.96
C VAL A 18 13.37 -16.17 11.11
N ARG A 19 13.90 -15.00 11.45
CA ARG A 19 15.12 -14.45 10.80
C ARG A 19 16.36 -15.26 11.07
N ALA A 20 16.53 -15.83 12.27
CA ALA A 20 17.67 -16.65 12.62
C ALA A 20 17.81 -17.94 11.79
N PHE A 21 16.70 -18.44 11.22
CA PHE A 21 16.71 -19.61 10.35
C PHE A 21 17.21 -19.32 8.92
N PHE A 22 17.23 -18.04 8.51
CA PHE A 22 17.50 -17.66 7.12
C PHE A 22 18.80 -16.90 6.88
N ASN A 23 19.54 -16.45 7.92
CA ASN A 23 20.71 -15.63 7.67
C ASN A 23 21.81 -15.65 8.75
N ASP A 24 22.86 -16.40 8.51
CA ASP A 24 24.20 -16.10 9.03
C ASP A 24 25.02 -15.17 8.09
N ALA A 25 24.47 -14.80 6.92
CA ALA A 25 25.20 -14.05 5.89
C ALA A 25 24.94 -12.53 5.89
N ASP A 26 23.87 -12.03 6.52
CA ASP A 26 23.42 -10.64 6.38
C ASP A 26 23.66 -9.74 7.62
N LEU A 27 24.56 -10.13 8.54
CA LEU A 27 24.90 -9.27 9.68
C LEU A 27 25.72 -8.00 9.30
N ILE A 28 25.99 -7.78 8.02
CA ILE A 28 26.90 -6.72 7.54
C ILE A 28 26.21 -5.56 6.81
N MET A 29 24.93 -5.70 6.45
CA MET A 29 24.21 -4.62 5.75
C MET A 29 23.20 -3.90 6.66
N LYS A 30 23.69 -3.14 7.65
CA LYS A 30 22.92 -2.06 8.27
C LYS A 30 22.76 -0.89 7.29
N GLY A 31 22.04 -1.12 6.19
CA GLY A 31 21.47 -0.08 5.37
C GLY A 31 20.27 0.54 6.09
N LYS A 32 20.09 1.85 5.99
CA LYS A 32 18.96 2.59 6.55
C LYS A 32 17.66 1.83 6.29
N ARG A 33 16.95 1.46 7.37
CA ARG A 33 15.58 0.97 7.33
C ARG A 33 14.75 1.91 6.44
N SER A 34 14.18 1.41 5.36
CA SER A 34 13.12 2.12 4.67
C SER A 34 11.97 2.25 5.67
N MET A 35 11.61 3.46 6.06
CA MET A 35 10.51 3.65 7.00
C MET A 35 9.20 3.34 6.26
N ALA A 36 8.44 2.37 6.75
CA ALA A 36 7.07 2.14 6.33
C ALA A 36 6.27 3.44 6.48
N ILE A 37 5.31 3.71 5.58
CA ILE A 37 4.47 4.93 5.65
C ILE A 37 3.55 4.85 6.88
N PHE A 38 3.08 3.64 7.20
CA PHE A 38 2.28 3.35 8.39
C PHE A 38 2.53 1.91 8.86
N GLU A 39 2.13 1.60 10.07
CA GLU A 39 2.03 0.24 10.63
C GLU A 39 0.59 0.03 11.08
N GLY A 40 0.05 -1.20 10.96
CA GLY A 40 -1.31 -1.52 11.36
C GLY A 40 -2.30 -1.61 10.19
N ALA A 41 -3.46 -0.98 10.29
CA ALA A 41 -4.56 -1.11 9.34
C ALA A 41 -4.79 0.17 8.53
N GLY A 42 -4.47 0.12 7.23
CA GLY A 42 -4.91 1.13 6.28
C GLY A 42 -6.20 0.70 5.58
N VAL A 43 -7.18 1.59 5.43
CA VAL A 43 -8.41 1.28 4.72
C VAL A 43 -8.26 1.49 3.22
N ALA A 44 -8.54 0.46 2.40
CA ALA A 44 -8.79 0.63 0.97
C ALA A 44 -10.17 1.27 0.81
N MET A 45 -10.22 2.59 0.91
CA MET A 45 -11.46 3.36 1.06
C MET A 45 -12.36 3.23 -0.17
N ILE A 46 -13.66 3.05 0.09
CA ILE A 46 -14.70 3.16 -0.95
C ILE A 46 -14.84 4.61 -1.43
N THR A 47 -15.41 4.80 -2.62
CA THR A 47 -15.82 6.12 -3.12
C THR A 47 -17.35 6.20 -3.04
N PRO A 48 -17.91 6.89 -2.03
CA PRO A 48 -19.36 7.04 -1.92
C PRO A 48 -19.92 7.79 -3.13
N MET A 49 -20.98 7.26 -3.73
CA MET A 49 -21.61 7.85 -4.92
C MET A 49 -23.08 8.18 -4.65
N LYS A 50 -23.57 9.21 -5.34
CA LYS A 50 -24.99 9.56 -5.41
C LYS A 50 -25.73 8.61 -6.37
N ALA A 51 -27.06 8.63 -6.35
CA ALA A 51 -27.86 7.81 -7.25
C ALA A 51 -27.63 8.11 -8.75
N ASN A 52 -27.12 9.28 -9.09
CA ASN A 52 -26.76 9.67 -10.46
C ASN A 52 -25.31 9.29 -10.86
N GLY A 53 -24.56 8.65 -9.96
CA GLY A 53 -23.18 8.24 -10.20
C GLY A 53 -22.11 9.26 -9.82
N GLU A 54 -22.46 10.49 -9.49
CA GLU A 54 -21.51 11.50 -9.00
C GLU A 54 -20.94 11.14 -7.63
N ILE A 55 -19.70 11.51 -7.35
CA ILE A 55 -19.10 11.36 -6.03
C ILE A 55 -19.90 12.15 -4.98
N ASN A 56 -20.21 11.50 -3.87
CA ASN A 56 -20.88 12.12 -2.73
C ASN A 56 -19.85 12.56 -1.69
N TYR A 57 -19.34 13.77 -1.84
CA TYR A 57 -18.31 14.32 -0.97
C TYR A 57 -18.75 14.47 0.49
N ASP A 58 -20.05 14.74 0.75
CA ASP A 58 -20.57 14.81 2.13
C ASP A 58 -20.44 13.44 2.81
N LYS A 59 -20.85 12.36 2.11
CA LYS A 59 -20.68 11.00 2.64
C LYS A 59 -19.22 10.55 2.69
N MET A 60 -18.40 11.03 1.79
CA MET A 60 -16.96 10.78 1.83
C MET A 60 -16.30 11.43 3.05
N ALA A 61 -16.70 12.66 3.39
CA ALA A 61 -16.26 13.34 4.60
C ALA A 61 -16.66 12.57 5.87
N GLU A 62 -17.95 12.23 6.01
CA GLU A 62 -18.47 11.43 7.14
C GLU A 62 -17.70 10.10 7.27
N PHE A 63 -17.37 9.48 6.15
CA PHE A 63 -16.68 8.20 6.13
C PHE A 63 -15.22 8.32 6.52
N ILE A 64 -14.53 9.36 6.06
CA ILE A 64 -13.15 9.68 6.48
C ILE A 64 -13.11 9.90 7.99
N ASP A 65 -14.02 10.71 8.54
CA ASP A 65 -14.08 10.98 9.98
C ASP A 65 -14.36 9.69 10.77
N TYR A 66 -15.29 8.84 10.29
CA TYR A 66 -15.54 7.53 10.87
C TYR A 66 -14.28 6.65 10.93
N GLN A 67 -13.48 6.61 9.87
CA GLN A 67 -12.23 5.85 9.85
C GLN A 67 -11.21 6.39 10.86
N VAL A 68 -11.00 7.70 10.87
CA VAL A 68 -10.06 8.37 11.78
C VAL A 68 -10.46 8.15 13.23
N ASP A 69 -11.73 8.36 13.57
CA ASP A 69 -12.26 8.27 14.94
C ASP A 69 -12.24 6.82 15.48
N ASN A 70 -12.21 5.82 14.60
CA ASN A 70 -12.17 4.41 14.97
C ASN A 70 -10.77 3.78 14.83
N GLY A 71 -9.71 4.59 14.70
CA GLY A 71 -8.34 4.14 14.83
C GLY A 71 -7.71 3.54 13.58
N THR A 72 -8.23 3.86 12.39
CA THR A 72 -7.55 3.51 11.12
C THR A 72 -6.20 4.22 11.04
N ASP A 73 -5.14 3.51 10.67
CA ASP A 73 -3.77 4.03 10.65
C ASP A 73 -3.41 4.78 9.35
N ALA A 74 -4.13 4.52 8.24
CA ALA A 74 -3.94 5.22 6.96
C ALA A 74 -5.18 5.14 6.08
N ILE A 75 -5.41 6.15 5.23
CA ILE A 75 -6.45 6.13 4.19
C ILE A 75 -5.81 5.90 2.84
N ILE A 76 -6.27 4.87 2.12
CA ILE A 76 -5.88 4.60 0.75
C ILE A 76 -7.04 4.98 -0.18
N VAL A 77 -6.94 6.15 -0.78
CA VAL A 77 -7.95 6.71 -1.69
C VAL A 77 -7.70 6.28 -3.13
N CYS A 78 -8.73 6.16 -3.93
CA CYS A 78 -8.65 5.81 -5.34
C CYS A 78 -7.88 4.51 -5.63
N GLY A 79 -7.99 3.52 -4.74
CA GLY A 79 -7.58 2.16 -5.01
C GLY A 79 -8.66 1.40 -5.79
N THR A 80 -8.48 0.07 -5.94
CA THR A 80 -9.46 -0.80 -6.61
C THR A 80 -10.82 -0.78 -5.91
N THR A 81 -10.84 -0.79 -4.58
CA THR A 81 -12.08 -0.71 -3.78
C THR A 81 -12.77 0.64 -3.94
N GLY A 82 -12.01 1.70 -4.16
CA GLY A 82 -12.51 3.04 -4.47
C GLY A 82 -12.93 3.23 -5.93
N GLU A 83 -12.97 2.14 -6.72
CA GLU A 83 -13.47 2.14 -8.11
C GLU A 83 -12.71 3.10 -9.04
N ALA A 84 -11.42 3.37 -8.77
CA ALA A 84 -10.62 4.35 -9.53
C ALA A 84 -10.63 4.12 -11.04
N SER A 85 -10.76 2.87 -11.50
CA SER A 85 -10.77 2.53 -12.94
C SER A 85 -12.04 2.99 -13.68
N THR A 86 -13.08 3.38 -12.97
CA THR A 86 -14.37 3.84 -13.55
C THR A 86 -14.64 5.32 -13.28
N LEU A 87 -13.78 5.98 -12.48
CA LEU A 87 -13.81 7.43 -12.32
C LEU A 87 -13.25 8.10 -13.58
N SER A 88 -13.84 9.22 -13.97
CA SER A 88 -13.18 10.13 -14.91
C SER A 88 -11.90 10.68 -14.31
N GLU A 89 -10.98 11.17 -15.13
CA GLU A 89 -9.73 11.79 -14.66
C GLU A 89 -10.01 12.89 -13.63
N LYS A 90 -10.98 13.77 -13.93
CA LYS A 90 -11.37 14.86 -13.02
C LYS A 90 -11.85 14.33 -11.66
N GLU A 91 -12.72 13.32 -11.65
CA GLU A 91 -13.22 12.73 -10.41
C GLU A 91 -12.10 12.07 -9.60
N HIS A 92 -11.15 11.41 -10.27
CA HIS A 92 -10.00 10.81 -9.62
C HIS A 92 -9.14 11.86 -8.92
N LEU A 93 -8.79 12.94 -9.63
CA LEU A 93 -8.01 14.05 -9.09
C LEU A 93 -8.73 14.75 -7.94
N ASP A 94 -10.00 15.11 -8.13
CA ASP A 94 -10.85 15.76 -7.12
C ASP A 94 -11.00 14.90 -5.86
N ALA A 95 -11.16 13.58 -5.99
CA ALA A 95 -11.28 12.67 -4.84
C ALA A 95 -9.99 12.61 -4.01
N ILE A 96 -8.82 12.62 -4.66
CA ILE A 96 -7.53 12.67 -3.96
C ILE A 96 -7.39 13.99 -3.21
N GLU A 97 -7.59 15.13 -3.88
CA GLU A 97 -7.46 16.46 -3.29
C GLU A 97 -8.44 16.66 -2.12
N PHE A 98 -9.70 16.25 -2.29
CA PHE A 98 -10.71 16.28 -1.23
C PHE A 98 -10.27 15.45 -0.02
N THR A 99 -9.79 14.23 -0.24
CA THR A 99 -9.34 13.35 0.85
C THR A 99 -8.19 13.96 1.63
N VAL A 100 -7.17 14.49 0.95
CA VAL A 100 -6.02 15.16 1.59
C VAL A 100 -6.49 16.35 2.43
N SER A 101 -7.34 17.20 1.85
CA SER A 101 -7.88 18.39 2.51
C SER A 101 -8.70 18.02 3.74
N HIS A 102 -9.61 17.03 3.65
CA HIS A 102 -10.50 16.65 4.73
C HIS A 102 -9.78 15.88 5.84
N VAL A 103 -8.86 14.98 5.50
CA VAL A 103 -8.02 14.27 6.50
C VAL A 103 -7.16 15.26 7.27
N ASN A 104 -6.68 16.32 6.63
CA ASN A 104 -5.92 17.43 7.27
C ASN A 104 -4.81 16.92 8.18
N LYS A 105 -3.99 15.98 7.67
CA LYS A 105 -2.83 15.41 8.38
C LYS A 105 -3.13 14.65 9.68
N ARG A 106 -4.38 14.27 9.95
CA ARG A 106 -4.73 13.45 11.11
C ARG A 106 -4.11 12.05 11.04
N ILE A 107 -4.09 11.46 9.86
CA ILE A 107 -3.43 10.19 9.53
C ILE A 107 -2.86 10.27 8.10
N PRO A 108 -1.95 9.38 7.69
CA PRO A 108 -1.42 9.35 6.32
C PRO A 108 -2.49 9.11 5.26
N VAL A 109 -2.38 9.84 4.14
CA VAL A 109 -3.18 9.62 2.92
C VAL A 109 -2.29 9.05 1.82
N ILE A 110 -2.68 7.90 1.28
CA ILE A 110 -1.99 7.21 0.20
C ILE A 110 -2.91 7.17 -1.02
N ALA A 111 -2.46 7.72 -2.15
CA ALA A 111 -3.26 7.77 -3.37
C ALA A 111 -2.96 6.60 -4.31
N GLY A 112 -3.99 5.95 -4.83
CA GLY A 112 -3.88 5.01 -5.94
C GLY A 112 -3.67 5.75 -7.25
N THR A 113 -2.47 5.65 -7.83
CA THR A 113 -2.07 6.38 -9.07
C THR A 113 -1.57 5.45 -10.17
N GLY A 114 -1.55 4.13 -9.93
CA GLY A 114 -1.10 3.17 -10.93
C GLY A 114 -2.03 3.07 -12.13
N SER A 115 -1.45 2.91 -13.30
CA SER A 115 -2.15 2.73 -14.57
C SER A 115 -1.42 1.69 -15.43
N ASN A 116 -2.10 1.20 -16.46
CA ASN A 116 -1.48 0.39 -17.53
C ASN A 116 -0.80 1.26 -18.61
N ASP A 117 -0.90 2.57 -18.51
CA ASP A 117 -0.16 3.58 -19.25
C ASP A 117 0.83 4.24 -18.29
N THR A 118 2.13 4.10 -18.59
CA THR A 118 3.22 4.64 -17.75
C THR A 118 3.18 6.15 -17.64
N GLU A 119 2.93 6.84 -18.75
CA GLU A 119 2.88 8.31 -18.80
C GLU A 119 1.71 8.85 -17.96
N TYR A 120 0.54 8.21 -18.06
CA TYR A 120 -0.62 8.58 -17.26
C TYR A 120 -0.38 8.31 -15.76
N ALA A 121 0.26 7.18 -15.42
CA ALA A 121 0.64 6.91 -14.03
C ALA A 121 1.64 7.94 -13.48
N VAL A 122 2.56 8.45 -14.30
CA VAL A 122 3.47 9.55 -13.94
C VAL A 122 2.69 10.82 -13.67
N GLN A 123 1.78 11.22 -14.56
CA GLN A 123 0.96 12.43 -14.41
C GLN A 123 0.10 12.39 -13.15
N LEU A 124 -0.61 11.29 -12.91
CA LEU A 124 -1.40 11.09 -11.69
C LEU A 124 -0.53 11.17 -10.42
N SER A 125 0.66 10.55 -10.46
CA SER A 125 1.58 10.52 -9.32
C SER A 125 2.12 11.91 -8.99
N GLN A 126 2.49 12.69 -10.00
CA GLN A 126 2.92 14.07 -9.84
C GLN A 126 1.81 14.98 -9.30
N TYR A 127 0.58 14.80 -9.79
CA TYR A 127 -0.55 15.53 -9.24
C TYR A 127 -0.80 15.17 -7.77
N ALA A 128 -0.84 13.89 -7.44
CA ALA A 128 -1.04 13.43 -6.06
C ALA A 128 0.04 13.99 -5.11
N GLU A 129 1.31 14.00 -5.53
CA GLU A 129 2.38 14.65 -4.77
C GLU A 129 2.12 16.15 -4.60
N SER A 130 1.68 16.85 -5.66
CA SER A 130 1.45 18.30 -5.62
C SER A 130 0.34 18.72 -4.66
N VAL A 131 -0.68 17.89 -4.46
CA VAL A 131 -1.78 18.13 -3.51
C VAL A 131 -1.47 17.65 -2.10
N GLY A 132 -0.32 17.00 -1.89
CA GLY A 132 0.26 16.72 -0.57
C GLY A 132 -0.16 15.38 0.05
N VAL A 133 -0.35 14.31 -0.75
CA VAL A 133 -0.47 12.95 -0.24
C VAL A 133 0.84 12.50 0.43
N ASP A 134 0.75 11.57 1.37
CA ASP A 134 1.91 11.08 2.12
C ASP A 134 2.61 9.91 1.41
N GLY A 135 1.95 9.31 0.39
CA GLY A 135 2.51 8.25 -0.43
C GLY A 135 1.60 7.82 -1.57
N LEU A 136 2.12 6.94 -2.41
CA LEU A 136 1.42 6.41 -3.57
C LEU A 136 1.23 4.90 -3.46
N LEU A 137 0.09 4.38 -3.92
CA LEU A 137 -0.15 2.96 -4.16
C LEU A 137 -0.20 2.74 -5.68
N VAL A 138 0.80 2.05 -6.22
CA VAL A 138 0.96 1.88 -7.66
C VAL A 138 0.75 0.42 -8.05
N ILE A 139 -0.40 0.15 -8.71
CA ILE A 139 -0.73 -1.17 -9.24
C ILE A 139 0.12 -1.49 -10.47
N THR A 140 0.39 -2.78 -10.73
CA THR A 140 1.04 -3.22 -11.96
C THR A 140 0.21 -2.86 -13.19
N PRO A 141 0.85 -2.63 -14.38
CA PRO A 141 0.12 -2.52 -15.64
C PRO A 141 -0.82 -3.71 -15.84
N TYR A 142 -2.10 -3.43 -16.02
CA TYR A 142 -3.15 -4.41 -16.26
C TYR A 142 -3.56 -4.44 -17.73
N TYR A 143 -4.24 -5.47 -18.17
CA TYR A 143 -4.76 -5.64 -19.54
C TYR A 143 -3.65 -5.82 -20.59
N ASN A 144 -2.91 -4.76 -20.97
CA ASN A 144 -1.82 -4.81 -21.94
C ASN A 144 -0.57 -5.55 -21.41
N LYS A 145 -0.40 -5.64 -20.07
CA LYS A 145 0.69 -6.37 -19.38
C LYS A 145 2.10 -5.94 -19.85
N THR A 146 3.12 -6.53 -19.26
CA THR A 146 4.52 -6.34 -19.65
C THR A 146 5.38 -7.50 -19.16
N THR A 147 6.68 -7.49 -19.45
CA THR A 147 7.67 -8.41 -18.87
C THR A 147 8.14 -7.92 -17.49
N GLN A 148 8.89 -8.76 -16.75
CA GLN A 148 9.47 -8.33 -15.46
C GLN A 148 10.44 -7.15 -15.64
N ASN A 149 11.24 -7.14 -16.68
CA ASN A 149 12.10 -5.99 -17.00
C ASN A 149 11.28 -4.74 -17.35
N GLY A 150 10.19 -4.89 -18.08
CA GLY A 150 9.27 -3.80 -18.38
C GLY A 150 8.59 -3.25 -17.11
N LEU A 151 8.26 -4.12 -16.12
CA LEU A 151 7.79 -3.68 -14.80
C LEU A 151 8.83 -2.82 -14.08
N ILE A 152 10.09 -3.24 -14.08
CA ILE A 152 11.16 -2.47 -13.46
C ILE A 152 11.26 -1.08 -14.08
N GLU A 153 11.24 -0.98 -15.40
CA GLU A 153 11.32 0.32 -16.10
C GLU A 153 10.06 1.18 -15.88
N HIS A 154 8.87 0.56 -15.85
CA HIS A 154 7.62 1.23 -15.51
C HIS A 154 7.69 1.88 -14.12
N TYR A 155 8.05 1.12 -13.09
CA TYR A 155 8.17 1.64 -11.73
C TYR A 155 9.32 2.64 -11.56
N LYS A 156 10.43 2.48 -12.29
CA LYS A 156 11.50 3.48 -12.32
C LYS A 156 11.04 4.81 -12.91
N SER A 157 10.26 4.78 -13.97
CA SER A 157 9.72 6.01 -14.60
C SER A 157 8.85 6.78 -13.61
N ILE A 158 7.95 6.08 -12.91
CA ILE A 158 7.09 6.69 -11.87
C ILE A 158 7.95 7.19 -10.70
N SER A 159 8.85 6.35 -10.19
CA SER A 159 9.72 6.69 -9.06
C SER A 159 10.61 7.91 -9.33
N ASN A 160 11.11 8.06 -10.54
CA ASN A 160 11.94 9.21 -10.93
C ASN A 160 11.14 10.50 -11.09
N SER A 161 9.82 10.45 -11.22
CA SER A 161 8.95 11.60 -11.43
C SER A 161 8.46 12.26 -10.14
N VAL A 162 8.61 11.57 -8.99
CA VAL A 162 8.14 12.01 -7.67
C VAL A 162 9.20 11.77 -6.59
N SER A 163 9.08 12.48 -5.47
CA SER A 163 9.97 12.31 -4.32
C SER A 163 9.35 11.54 -3.15
N ILE A 164 8.02 11.43 -3.14
CA ILE A 164 7.27 10.79 -2.06
C ILE A 164 7.33 9.25 -2.12
N PRO A 165 7.04 8.57 -1.01
CA PRO A 165 7.06 7.11 -0.91
C PRO A 165 6.08 6.42 -1.87
N ILE A 166 6.49 5.27 -2.42
CA ILE A 166 5.69 4.41 -3.30
C ILE A 166 5.54 3.03 -2.67
N ILE A 167 4.30 2.55 -2.56
CA ILE A 167 3.95 1.17 -2.27
C ILE A 167 3.59 0.48 -3.59
N LEU A 168 4.32 -0.56 -3.94
CA LEU A 168 3.97 -1.43 -5.07
C LEU A 168 2.64 -2.15 -4.77
N TYR A 169 1.82 -2.40 -5.79
CA TYR A 169 0.60 -3.19 -5.60
C TYR A 169 0.56 -4.39 -6.55
N ASN A 170 0.66 -5.58 -5.97
CA ASN A 170 0.63 -6.86 -6.68
C ASN A 170 -0.70 -7.58 -6.48
N VAL A 171 -1.53 -7.66 -7.53
CA VAL A 171 -2.84 -8.34 -7.52
C VAL A 171 -3.08 -9.08 -8.83
N PRO A 172 -2.34 -10.17 -9.09
CA PRO A 172 -2.34 -10.85 -10.38
C PRO A 172 -3.70 -11.42 -10.80
N SER A 173 -4.59 -11.72 -9.85
CA SER A 173 -5.96 -12.15 -10.13
C SER A 173 -6.81 -11.10 -10.86
N ARG A 174 -6.46 -9.81 -10.72
CA ARG A 174 -7.16 -8.68 -11.37
C ARG A 174 -6.37 -8.15 -12.57
N THR A 175 -5.06 -8.01 -12.44
CA THR A 175 -4.22 -7.40 -13.47
C THR A 175 -3.77 -8.39 -14.54
N GLY A 176 -3.74 -9.69 -14.22
CA GLY A 176 -3.09 -10.71 -15.03
C GLY A 176 -1.56 -10.55 -15.06
N MET A 177 -0.98 -9.69 -14.21
CA MET A 177 0.44 -9.41 -14.10
C MET A 177 0.91 -9.62 -12.66
N ASN A 178 1.92 -10.46 -12.48
CA ASN A 178 2.52 -10.73 -11.18
C ASN A 178 3.91 -10.10 -11.08
N ILE A 179 4.24 -9.49 -9.95
CA ILE A 179 5.61 -9.07 -9.63
C ILE A 179 6.31 -10.28 -9.03
N SER A 180 7.37 -10.77 -9.68
CA SER A 180 8.14 -11.88 -9.13
C SER A 180 8.95 -11.47 -7.91
N PRO A 181 9.31 -12.39 -7.00
CA PRO A 181 10.17 -12.08 -5.86
C PRO A 181 11.51 -11.44 -6.25
N GLU A 182 12.09 -11.87 -7.36
CA GLU A 182 13.34 -11.32 -7.90
C GLU A 182 13.14 -9.87 -8.39
N THR A 183 12.00 -9.58 -9.00
CA THR A 183 11.63 -8.21 -9.41
C THR A 183 11.38 -7.33 -8.18
N CYS A 184 10.74 -7.85 -7.13
CA CYS A 184 10.59 -7.14 -5.86
C CYS A 184 11.96 -6.76 -5.28
N LEU A 185 12.94 -7.70 -5.31
CA LEU A 185 14.30 -7.42 -4.86
C LEU A 185 14.98 -6.31 -5.67
N GLU A 186 14.81 -6.27 -7.00
CA GLU A 186 15.36 -5.18 -7.81
C GLU A 186 14.67 -3.84 -7.51
N LEU A 187 13.34 -3.83 -7.37
CA LEU A 187 12.58 -2.63 -7.07
C LEU A 187 12.86 -2.10 -5.66
N SER A 188 13.14 -2.97 -4.69
CA SER A 188 13.47 -2.57 -3.32
C SER A 188 14.78 -1.78 -3.19
N LYS A 189 15.61 -1.76 -4.24
CA LYS A 189 16.83 -0.94 -4.30
C LYS A 189 16.55 0.52 -4.67
N ILE A 190 15.35 0.83 -5.12
CA ILE A 190 14.93 2.19 -5.50
C ILE A 190 14.49 2.93 -4.25
N LYS A 191 15.10 4.09 -4.00
CA LYS A 191 15.05 4.81 -2.72
C LYS A 191 13.63 5.11 -2.20
N ASN A 192 12.72 5.52 -3.08
CA ASN A 192 11.35 5.88 -2.71
C ASN A 192 10.33 4.75 -2.92
N ILE A 193 10.75 3.56 -3.33
CA ILE A 193 9.92 2.35 -3.24
C ILE A 193 10.10 1.77 -1.83
N VAL A 194 9.07 1.93 -0.99
CA VAL A 194 9.15 1.71 0.45
C VAL A 194 8.28 0.55 0.95
N GLY A 195 7.61 -0.17 0.07
CA GLY A 195 6.78 -1.29 0.46
C GLY A 195 6.05 -1.95 -0.69
N ILE A 196 5.36 -3.03 -0.37
CA ILE A 196 4.48 -3.75 -1.30
C ILE A 196 3.18 -4.13 -0.62
N LYS A 197 2.04 -3.81 -1.25
CA LYS A 197 0.74 -4.42 -0.98
C LYS A 197 0.66 -5.72 -1.76
N GLU A 198 0.68 -6.84 -1.05
CA GLU A 198 0.68 -8.17 -1.65
C GLU A 198 -0.71 -8.79 -1.57
N ALA A 199 -1.33 -9.00 -2.71
CA ALA A 199 -2.66 -9.58 -2.86
C ALA A 199 -2.69 -10.74 -3.88
N SER A 200 -1.56 -11.43 -4.07
CA SER A 200 -1.50 -12.60 -4.94
C SER A 200 -2.23 -13.83 -4.37
N GLY A 201 -2.41 -13.88 -3.05
CA GLY A 201 -2.91 -15.06 -2.37
C GLY A 201 -1.88 -16.20 -2.23
N ASN A 202 -0.65 -16.00 -2.67
CA ASN A 202 0.40 -17.01 -2.69
C ASN A 202 1.40 -16.81 -1.55
N ILE A 203 1.13 -17.45 -0.40
CA ILE A 203 1.99 -17.34 0.79
C ILE A 203 3.42 -17.80 0.51
N SER A 204 3.64 -18.79 -0.35
CA SER A 204 5.00 -19.23 -0.73
C SER A 204 5.78 -18.13 -1.44
N GLN A 205 5.12 -17.39 -2.35
CA GLN A 205 5.71 -16.22 -3.00
C GLN A 205 6.01 -15.10 -2.00
N ILE A 206 5.06 -14.81 -1.10
CA ILE A 206 5.19 -13.78 -0.07
C ILE A 206 6.37 -14.11 0.87
N THR A 207 6.49 -15.38 1.28
CA THR A 207 7.64 -15.86 2.08
C THR A 207 8.96 -15.60 1.36
N LYS A 208 9.01 -15.86 0.03
CA LYS A 208 10.22 -15.61 -0.76
C LYS A 208 10.53 -14.11 -0.89
N ILE A 209 9.51 -13.25 -1.06
CA ILE A 209 9.69 -11.79 -1.04
C ILE A 209 10.26 -11.34 0.32
N ALA A 210 9.67 -11.79 1.43
CA ALA A 210 10.15 -11.47 2.78
C ALA A 210 11.60 -11.91 2.98
N SER A 211 11.97 -13.11 2.50
CA SER A 211 13.33 -13.64 2.59
C SER A 211 14.34 -12.84 1.76
N LEU A 212 13.98 -12.43 0.55
CA LEU A 212 14.89 -11.73 -0.37
C LEU A 212 15.03 -10.24 -0.03
N CYS A 213 13.93 -9.58 0.31
CA CYS A 213 13.89 -8.12 0.47
C CYS A 213 14.11 -7.67 1.92
N GLY A 214 13.72 -8.51 2.90
CA GLY A 214 13.82 -8.17 4.31
C GLY A 214 13.16 -6.82 4.63
N ASP A 215 13.85 -5.99 5.42
CA ASP A 215 13.37 -4.66 5.83
C ASP A 215 13.39 -3.61 4.70
N ASN A 216 13.98 -3.94 3.55
CA ASN A 216 14.04 -2.99 2.43
C ASN A 216 12.72 -2.89 1.64
N LEU A 217 11.80 -3.85 1.83
CA LEU A 217 10.48 -3.83 1.19
C LEU A 217 9.41 -4.33 2.17
N PRO A 218 8.96 -3.50 3.12
CA PRO A 218 7.84 -3.79 4.00
C PRO A 218 6.63 -4.35 3.26
N ILE A 219 6.02 -5.42 3.80
CA ILE A 219 4.89 -6.10 3.17
C ILE A 219 3.61 -5.75 3.91
N TYR A 220 2.60 -5.26 3.18
CA TYR A 220 1.23 -5.11 3.64
C TYR A 220 0.36 -6.20 3.02
N SER A 221 -0.50 -6.84 3.81
CA SER A 221 -1.53 -7.70 3.25
C SER A 221 -2.51 -6.91 2.40
N GLY A 222 -2.80 -7.39 1.21
CA GLY A 222 -3.90 -6.88 0.38
C GLY A 222 -5.18 -7.70 0.50
N ASN A 223 -5.13 -8.79 1.29
CA ASN A 223 -6.23 -9.73 1.54
C ASN A 223 -6.49 -9.84 3.04
N ASP A 224 -7.72 -9.58 3.48
CA ASP A 224 -8.08 -9.58 4.90
C ASP A 224 -7.90 -10.97 5.56
N ASP A 225 -8.12 -12.06 4.82
CA ASP A 225 -7.93 -13.44 5.28
C ASP A 225 -6.45 -13.87 5.41
N GLN A 226 -5.51 -13.05 4.92
CA GLN A 226 -4.07 -13.33 4.97
C GLN A 226 -3.29 -12.40 5.91
N ILE A 227 -3.98 -11.61 6.73
CA ILE A 227 -3.33 -10.70 7.69
C ILE A 227 -2.39 -11.48 8.61
N LEU A 228 -2.89 -12.49 9.30
CA LEU A 228 -2.11 -13.29 10.26
C LEU A 228 -0.90 -14.00 9.62
N PRO A 229 -1.06 -14.72 8.51
CA PRO A 229 0.08 -15.29 7.78
C PRO A 229 1.15 -14.26 7.41
N ILE A 230 0.75 -13.08 6.93
CA ILE A 230 1.70 -12.04 6.51
C ILE A 230 2.39 -11.38 7.71
N LEU A 231 1.67 -11.13 8.80
CA LEU A 231 2.28 -10.66 10.06
C LEU A 231 3.30 -11.65 10.61
N SER A 232 3.05 -12.97 10.48
CA SER A 232 4.02 -14.00 10.89
C SER A 232 5.29 -14.02 10.03
N LEU A 233 5.26 -13.43 8.84
CA LEU A 233 6.38 -13.21 7.94
C LEU A 233 7.01 -11.80 8.11
N CYS A 234 6.77 -11.14 9.24
CA CYS A 234 7.20 -9.78 9.53
C CYS A 234 6.58 -8.70 8.63
N GLY A 235 5.34 -8.92 8.15
CA GLY A 235 4.57 -7.87 7.49
C GLY A 235 4.27 -6.71 8.44
N GLN A 236 4.05 -5.52 7.88
CA GLN A 236 3.85 -4.27 8.65
C GLN A 236 2.38 -4.02 8.97
N GLY A 237 1.46 -4.67 8.25
CA GLY A 237 0.04 -4.44 8.43
C GLY A 237 -0.80 -4.91 7.25
N VAL A 238 -1.93 -4.26 7.07
CA VAL A 238 -2.91 -4.58 6.03
C VAL A 238 -3.40 -3.31 5.33
N ILE A 239 -3.69 -3.41 4.05
CA ILE A 239 -4.53 -2.45 3.32
C ILE A 239 -5.86 -3.15 3.09
N SER A 240 -6.75 -2.97 4.05
CA SER A 240 -7.96 -3.76 4.30
C SER A 240 -9.16 -3.26 3.49
N VAL A 241 -10.01 -4.18 3.06
CA VAL A 241 -11.36 -3.89 2.55
C VAL A 241 -12.38 -3.97 3.70
N LEU A 242 -12.21 -4.90 4.62
CA LEU A 242 -13.10 -5.10 5.77
C LEU A 242 -13.17 -3.87 6.67
N SER A 243 -12.07 -3.11 6.80
CA SER A 243 -12.01 -1.86 7.56
C SER A 243 -13.01 -0.79 7.09
N ASN A 244 -13.55 -0.88 5.86
CA ASN A 244 -14.66 -0.02 5.43
C ASN A 244 -15.92 -0.21 6.29
N ILE A 245 -16.11 -1.39 6.87
CA ILE A 245 -17.29 -1.74 7.69
C ILE A 245 -16.94 -1.70 9.17
N ASN A 246 -15.75 -2.19 9.52
CA ASN A 246 -15.31 -2.31 10.91
C ASN A 246 -13.82 -1.95 11.03
N PRO A 247 -13.48 -0.66 11.18
CA PRO A 247 -12.09 -0.21 11.29
C PRO A 247 -11.40 -0.62 12.59
N SER A 248 -12.16 -0.95 13.65
CA SER A 248 -11.62 -1.30 14.98
C SER A 248 -11.35 -2.79 15.16
N LEU A 249 -11.54 -3.62 14.13
CA LEU A 249 -11.15 -5.03 14.14
C LEU A 249 -9.67 -5.13 13.84
#